data_f18a580dffd369655c8d4de0689b56de
#
_entry.id   f18a580dffd369655c8d4de0689b56de
#
_cell.length_a   1.000
_cell.length_b   1.000
_cell.length_c   1.000
_cell.angle_alpha   90.00
_cell.angle_beta   90.00
_cell.angle_gamma   90.00
#
_symmetry.space_group_name_H-M   'P 1'
#
loop_
_entity.id
_entity.type
_entity.pdbx_description
1 polymer ?
#
loop_
_entity_poly.entity_id
_entity_poly.type
_entity_poly.pdbx_seq_one_letter_code
_entity_poly.pdbx_strand_id
1 'polypeptide(L)'
;MMIFFQTNPTTIFVFLISLILSSHYSEVDAETEFSYIEGSGTGPEDWGQFGPLCGNGTMQSPIDIQHVQVSPTLGELQRHYKPAPAVLVNSGHDIAVEWRQDAGKITINGTDYQLRECHWHSPSEHTFNGTRYDLEIHVVHQSSSGKFAVVGIVYKFGRPDPFLARLYNQIRNIGSGEERNLGIINPEDIMFDSKEYYRYKGSLTTPPCSENVTWTILKKVKTVSTIQVKALREALDEGNESNARPTQDTNGRLVQLYCPRRNGGST
;
A
#
# COMPACT_ATOMS: atom_id res chain seq x y z
N MET A 1 96.74 -19.96 -7.74
CA MET A 1 95.69 -19.68 -8.71
C MET A 1 94.46 -19.28 -7.92
N MET A 2 94.33 -17.97 -7.69
CA MET A 2 93.28 -17.39 -6.87
C MET A 2 92.21 -16.81 -7.80
N ILE A 3 90.99 -17.28 -7.68
CA ILE A 3 89.85 -16.73 -8.43
C ILE A 3 89.09 -15.77 -7.52
N PHE A 4 89.10 -14.48 -7.90
CA PHE A 4 88.35 -13.44 -7.22
C PHE A 4 86.93 -13.49 -7.69
N PHE A 5 85.97 -13.68 -6.77
CA PHE A 5 84.59 -13.40 -7.01
C PHE A 5 84.26 -11.98 -6.50
N GLN A 6 83.81 -11.16 -7.42
CA GLN A 6 83.36 -9.79 -7.19
C GLN A 6 81.85 -9.82 -6.89
N THR A 7 81.49 -9.50 -5.67
CA THR A 7 80.10 -9.34 -5.30
C THR A 7 79.66 -7.87 -5.34
N ASN A 8 78.79 -7.49 -6.22
CA ASN A 8 78.16 -6.19 -6.23
C ASN A 8 77.07 -6.11 -5.11
N PRO A 9 77.06 -5.06 -4.27
CA PRO A 9 75.96 -4.84 -3.34
C PRO A 9 74.88 -4.09 -4.04
N THR A 10 73.80 -4.81 -4.40
CA THR A 10 72.52 -4.18 -4.83
C THR A 10 71.78 -3.66 -3.59
N THR A 11 71.84 -2.36 -3.42
CA THR A 11 71.03 -1.67 -2.38
C THR A 11 69.61 -1.75 -2.74
N ILE A 12 68.81 -2.57 -2.00
CA ILE A 12 67.37 -2.63 -2.12
C ILE A 12 66.79 -1.47 -1.31
N PHE A 13 66.34 -0.43 -2.01
CA PHE A 13 65.52 0.60 -1.43
C PHE A 13 64.04 0.02 -1.28
N VAL A 14 63.70 -0.35 -0.05
CA VAL A 14 62.34 -0.68 0.29
C VAL A 14 61.58 0.63 0.44
N PHE A 15 60.81 1.02 -0.58
CA PHE A 15 59.82 2.07 -0.46
C PHE A 15 58.64 1.51 0.34
N LEU A 16 58.55 1.89 1.61
CA LEU A 16 57.35 1.76 2.41
C LEU A 16 56.32 2.76 1.86
N ILE A 17 55.51 2.32 0.89
CA ILE A 17 54.28 3.02 0.53
C ILE A 17 53.26 2.68 1.62
N SER A 18 53.13 3.57 2.60
CA SER A 18 51.98 3.58 3.50
C SER A 18 50.73 3.93 2.67
N LEU A 19 50.04 2.89 2.18
CA LEU A 19 48.70 3.03 1.70
C LEU A 19 47.84 3.43 2.91
N ILE A 20 47.58 4.73 3.04
CA ILE A 20 46.45 5.22 3.82
C ILE A 20 45.21 4.84 3.00
N LEU A 21 44.69 3.65 3.27
CA LEU A 21 43.31 3.30 2.92
C LEU A 21 42.43 4.22 3.78
N SER A 22 42.14 5.43 3.27
CA SER A 22 40.99 6.17 3.67
C SER A 22 39.76 5.33 3.24
N SER A 23 39.30 4.49 4.15
CA SER A 23 37.96 3.94 4.06
C SER A 23 36.99 5.14 4.06
N HIS A 24 36.63 5.62 2.87
CA HIS A 24 35.41 6.31 2.73
C HIS A 24 34.32 5.26 3.06
N TYR A 25 33.98 5.16 4.34
CA TYR A 25 32.61 4.79 4.69
C TYR A 25 31.80 5.88 4.03
N SER A 26 31.22 5.61 2.87
CA SER A 26 29.98 6.24 2.50
C SER A 26 29.06 5.90 3.66
N GLU A 27 28.75 6.88 4.51
CA GLU A 27 27.50 6.88 5.23
C GLU A 27 26.49 6.65 4.10
N VAL A 28 25.90 5.45 4.07
CA VAL A 28 24.66 5.22 3.36
C VAL A 28 23.73 6.13 4.16
N ASP A 29 23.46 7.34 3.63
CA ASP A 29 22.38 8.16 4.13
C ASP A 29 21.22 7.20 4.21
N ALA A 30 20.76 6.92 5.43
CA ALA A 30 19.52 6.18 5.62
C ALA A 30 18.50 6.99 4.83
N GLU A 31 18.03 6.43 3.72
CA GLU A 31 17.05 7.09 2.87
C GLU A 31 15.94 7.51 3.80
N THR A 32 15.74 8.83 3.93
CA THR A 32 14.77 9.37 4.90
C THR A 32 13.41 8.90 4.43
N GLU A 33 12.87 7.91 5.10
CA GLU A 33 11.61 7.30 4.77
C GLU A 33 10.46 8.22 5.21
N PHE A 34 9.36 8.25 4.46
CA PHE A 34 8.17 9.01 4.86
C PHE A 34 7.56 8.42 6.13
N SER A 35 6.83 9.23 6.89
CA SER A 35 6.09 8.82 8.08
C SER A 35 4.66 9.36 8.04
N TYR A 36 3.85 8.98 9.02
CA TYR A 36 2.52 9.55 9.23
C TYR A 36 2.49 10.55 10.40
N ILE A 37 3.65 10.91 10.94
CA ILE A 37 3.78 11.83 12.09
C ILE A 37 3.74 13.26 11.59
N GLU A 38 2.67 13.99 11.91
CA GLU A 38 2.55 15.42 11.61
C GLU A 38 3.67 16.21 12.29
N GLY A 39 4.25 17.18 11.59
CA GLY A 39 5.30 18.05 12.08
C GLY A 39 6.68 17.39 12.23
N SER A 40 6.84 16.15 11.80
CA SER A 40 8.14 15.45 11.86
C SER A 40 9.13 15.87 10.75
N GLY A 41 8.66 16.58 9.73
CA GLY A 41 9.42 16.85 8.49
C GLY A 41 9.37 15.68 7.48
N THR A 42 8.72 14.58 7.83
CA THR A 42 8.50 13.40 6.97
C THR A 42 7.03 13.00 6.91
N GLY A 43 6.16 13.74 7.57
CA GLY A 43 4.71 13.53 7.62
C GLY A 43 4.00 13.87 6.31
N PRO A 44 2.68 13.61 6.23
CA PRO A 44 1.89 13.78 5.00
C PRO A 44 1.97 15.17 4.39
N GLU A 45 2.16 16.20 5.18
CA GLU A 45 2.34 17.59 4.75
C GLU A 45 3.66 17.82 4.00
N ASP A 46 4.67 17.01 4.29
CA ASP A 46 6.01 17.09 3.73
C ASP A 46 6.29 16.07 2.62
N TRP A 47 5.32 15.21 2.29
CA TRP A 47 5.51 14.13 1.30
C TRP A 47 5.85 14.62 -0.11
N GLY A 48 5.68 15.91 -0.39
CA GLY A 48 6.15 16.53 -1.64
C GLY A 48 7.65 16.35 -1.91
N GLN A 49 8.46 16.15 -0.87
CA GLN A 49 9.91 15.89 -0.99
C GLN A 49 10.22 14.44 -1.39
N PHE A 50 9.36 13.47 -1.07
CA PHE A 50 9.50 12.06 -1.45
C PHE A 50 8.85 11.75 -2.80
N GLY A 51 7.89 12.56 -3.22
CA GLY A 51 7.23 12.48 -4.51
C GLY A 51 6.55 13.79 -4.87
N PRO A 52 6.98 14.49 -5.94
CA PRO A 52 6.43 15.80 -6.28
C PRO A 52 4.91 15.82 -6.43
N LEU A 53 4.31 14.71 -6.90
CA LEU A 53 2.84 14.60 -7.02
C LEU A 53 2.13 14.59 -5.66
N CYS A 54 2.79 14.19 -4.58
CA CYS A 54 2.18 14.26 -3.24
C CYS A 54 1.87 15.69 -2.82
N GLY A 55 2.70 16.66 -3.25
CA GLY A 55 2.54 18.08 -2.90
C GLY A 55 1.82 18.92 -3.97
N ASN A 56 1.92 18.56 -5.26
CA ASN A 56 1.42 19.39 -6.35
C ASN A 56 0.44 18.68 -7.31
N GLY A 57 0.13 17.41 -7.05
CA GLY A 57 -0.83 16.64 -7.84
C GLY A 57 -2.25 17.20 -7.71
N THR A 58 -3.03 17.07 -8.78
CA THR A 58 -4.40 17.59 -8.84
C THR A 58 -5.46 16.50 -8.79
N MET A 59 -5.04 15.23 -8.86
CA MET A 59 -5.92 14.06 -8.78
C MET A 59 -5.55 13.17 -7.59
N GLN A 60 -5.25 13.77 -6.45
CA GLN A 60 -4.75 13.05 -5.28
C GLN A 60 -5.85 12.29 -4.54
N SER A 61 -5.44 11.22 -3.82
CA SER A 61 -6.25 10.37 -2.95
C SER A 61 -5.62 10.34 -1.54
N PRO A 62 -6.42 10.00 -0.49
CA PRO A 62 -7.86 9.71 -0.51
C PRO A 62 -8.72 10.97 -0.67
N ILE A 63 -10.04 10.82 -0.84
CA ILE A 63 -10.99 11.94 -0.91
C ILE A 63 -12.17 11.73 0.05
N ASP A 64 -12.88 12.81 0.35
CA ASP A 64 -14.22 12.70 0.93
C ASP A 64 -15.23 12.34 -0.15
N ILE A 65 -15.92 11.21 0.03
CA ILE A 65 -16.96 10.73 -0.89
C ILE A 65 -18.24 11.50 -0.63
N GLN A 66 -18.46 12.55 -1.42
CA GLN A 66 -19.64 13.42 -1.35
C GLN A 66 -20.04 13.87 -2.77
N HIS A 67 -21.21 14.48 -2.91
CA HIS A 67 -21.73 15.00 -4.19
C HIS A 67 -21.68 13.98 -5.33
N VAL A 68 -22.05 12.73 -5.02
CA VAL A 68 -21.96 11.61 -5.96
C VAL A 68 -23.05 11.68 -7.04
N GLN A 69 -22.70 11.27 -8.26
CA GLN A 69 -23.63 11.16 -9.37
C GLN A 69 -23.90 9.70 -9.71
N VAL A 70 -25.18 9.31 -9.75
CA VAL A 70 -25.54 7.96 -10.22
C VAL A 70 -25.17 7.83 -11.69
N SER A 71 -24.34 6.85 -12.01
CA SER A 71 -23.87 6.62 -13.37
C SER A 71 -24.60 5.42 -13.99
N PRO A 72 -25.31 5.62 -15.11
CA PRO A 72 -25.94 4.51 -15.84
C PRO A 72 -24.95 3.68 -16.65
N THR A 73 -23.72 4.18 -16.83
CA THR A 73 -22.67 3.54 -17.65
C THR A 73 -21.75 2.64 -16.84
N LEU A 74 -21.76 2.74 -15.51
CA LEU A 74 -21.05 1.80 -14.66
C LEU A 74 -21.81 0.47 -14.61
N GLY A 75 -21.05 -0.63 -14.65
CA GLY A 75 -21.56 -1.99 -14.49
C GLY A 75 -21.16 -2.60 -13.17
N GLU A 76 -21.58 -3.84 -12.92
CA GLU A 76 -21.10 -4.62 -11.79
C GLU A 76 -19.58 -4.80 -11.85
N LEU A 77 -18.90 -4.67 -10.70
CA LEU A 77 -17.45 -4.92 -10.63
C LEU A 77 -17.17 -6.39 -10.89
N GLN A 78 -16.57 -6.68 -12.03
CA GLN A 78 -16.22 -8.05 -12.41
C GLN A 78 -14.93 -8.47 -11.70
N ARG A 79 -15.04 -9.49 -10.86
CA ARG A 79 -13.92 -10.09 -10.12
C ARG A 79 -13.80 -11.55 -10.51
N HIS A 80 -12.58 -12.00 -10.73
CA HIS A 80 -12.22 -13.37 -11.06
C HIS A 80 -11.01 -13.77 -10.24
N TYR A 81 -11.19 -13.91 -8.93
CA TYR A 81 -10.13 -14.28 -8.01
C TYR A 81 -10.00 -15.80 -7.89
N LYS A 82 -8.83 -16.25 -7.47
CA LYS A 82 -8.53 -17.65 -7.19
C LYS A 82 -7.52 -17.77 -6.06
N PRO A 83 -7.56 -18.83 -5.27
CA PRO A 83 -6.57 -19.09 -4.24
C PRO A 83 -5.16 -19.16 -4.83
N ALA A 84 -4.19 -18.50 -4.14
CA ALA A 84 -2.80 -18.51 -4.56
C ALA A 84 -1.87 -18.34 -3.33
N PRO A 85 -0.57 -18.72 -3.47
CA PRO A 85 0.43 -18.50 -2.43
C PRO A 85 0.56 -17.02 -2.07
N ALA A 86 0.55 -16.73 -0.77
CA ALA A 86 0.64 -15.38 -0.24
C ALA A 86 1.59 -15.29 0.95
N VAL A 87 2.09 -14.10 1.18
CA VAL A 87 2.88 -13.74 2.36
C VAL A 87 2.23 -12.56 3.08
N LEU A 88 2.37 -12.51 4.40
CA LEU A 88 2.14 -11.32 5.20
C LEU A 88 3.42 -10.51 5.22
N VAL A 89 3.33 -9.23 4.99
CA VAL A 89 4.46 -8.29 5.01
C VAL A 89 4.14 -7.20 6.03
N ASN A 90 5.12 -6.82 6.82
CA ASN A 90 5.08 -5.62 7.65
C ASN A 90 6.16 -4.66 7.14
N SER A 91 5.74 -3.59 6.50
CA SER A 91 6.64 -2.56 5.97
C SER A 91 7.11 -1.55 7.04
N GLY A 92 6.57 -1.63 8.27
CA GLY A 92 6.68 -0.59 9.30
C GLY A 92 5.61 0.50 9.16
N HIS A 93 5.11 0.75 7.94
CA HIS A 93 4.05 1.73 7.66
C HIS A 93 2.66 1.09 7.47
N ASP A 94 2.62 -0.14 7.02
CA ASP A 94 1.40 -0.92 6.82
C ASP A 94 1.63 -2.42 7.03
N ILE A 95 0.53 -3.14 7.17
CA ILE A 95 0.49 -4.61 7.10
C ILE A 95 -0.19 -4.99 5.80
N ALA A 96 0.50 -5.79 4.98
CA ALA A 96 0.00 -6.22 3.68
C ALA A 96 -0.06 -7.75 3.55
N VAL A 97 -1.00 -8.24 2.73
CA VAL A 97 -0.99 -9.60 2.20
C VAL A 97 -0.65 -9.51 0.72
N GLU A 98 0.50 -10.00 0.33
CA GLU A 98 0.96 -10.02 -1.05
C GLU A 98 0.80 -11.41 -1.66
N TRP A 99 0.17 -11.49 -2.82
CA TRP A 99 0.07 -12.74 -3.58
C TRP A 99 1.29 -12.88 -4.50
N ARG A 100 2.06 -13.93 -4.28
CA ARG A 100 3.33 -14.20 -5.01
C ARG A 100 3.11 -14.85 -6.39
N GLN A 101 1.89 -15.29 -6.68
CA GLN A 101 1.49 -15.88 -7.95
C GLN A 101 0.16 -15.30 -8.41
N ASP A 102 -0.33 -15.75 -9.57
CA ASP A 102 -1.61 -15.31 -10.13
C ASP A 102 -2.77 -15.67 -9.18
N ALA A 103 -3.28 -14.68 -8.49
CA ALA A 103 -4.47 -14.76 -7.62
C ALA A 103 -5.75 -14.27 -8.29
N GLY A 104 -5.71 -14.06 -9.60
CA GLY A 104 -6.84 -13.58 -10.38
C GLY A 104 -6.82 -12.06 -10.58
N LYS A 105 -7.96 -11.52 -11.00
CA LYS A 105 -8.05 -10.15 -11.52
C LYS A 105 -9.41 -9.51 -11.30
N ILE A 106 -9.44 -8.19 -11.51
CA ILE A 106 -10.68 -7.46 -11.80
C ILE A 106 -10.65 -6.96 -13.24
N THR A 107 -11.82 -6.78 -13.85
CA THR A 107 -11.94 -6.18 -15.17
C THR A 107 -12.73 -4.88 -15.08
N ILE A 108 -12.14 -3.78 -15.57
CA ILE A 108 -12.76 -2.46 -15.60
C ILE A 108 -12.68 -1.91 -17.03
N ASN A 109 -13.82 -1.62 -17.63
CA ASN A 109 -13.92 -1.10 -19.01
C ASN A 109 -13.09 -1.92 -20.02
N GLY A 110 -13.18 -3.26 -19.92
CA GLY A 110 -12.46 -4.18 -20.79
C GLY A 110 -10.96 -4.32 -20.52
N THR A 111 -10.42 -3.61 -19.52
CA THR A 111 -9.03 -3.75 -19.10
C THR A 111 -8.93 -4.67 -17.87
N ASP A 112 -8.06 -5.66 -17.96
CA ASP A 112 -7.75 -6.57 -16.87
C ASP A 112 -6.67 -5.99 -15.96
N TYR A 113 -6.91 -6.05 -14.65
CA TYR A 113 -5.98 -5.65 -13.60
C TYR A 113 -5.75 -6.85 -12.67
N GLN A 114 -4.54 -7.37 -12.68
CA GLN A 114 -4.14 -8.53 -11.85
C GLN A 114 -4.03 -8.12 -10.39
N LEU A 115 -4.55 -8.94 -9.49
CA LEU A 115 -4.39 -8.75 -8.04
C LEU A 115 -2.90 -8.83 -7.68
N ARG A 116 -2.47 -7.88 -6.84
CA ARG A 116 -1.10 -7.82 -6.31
C ARG A 116 -1.08 -8.07 -4.82
N GLU A 117 -1.79 -7.23 -4.09
CA GLU A 117 -1.77 -7.25 -2.62
C GLU A 117 -3.05 -6.63 -2.04
N CYS A 118 -3.21 -6.73 -0.73
CA CYS A 118 -4.10 -5.88 0.04
C CYS A 118 -3.44 -5.46 1.34
N HIS A 119 -3.69 -4.22 1.78
CA HIS A 119 -3.15 -3.64 3.01
C HIS A 119 -4.21 -2.82 3.75
N TRP A 120 -3.91 -2.46 5.00
CA TRP A 120 -4.87 -1.79 5.88
C TRP A 120 -4.38 -0.44 6.37
N HIS A 121 -5.33 0.49 6.46
CA HIS A 121 -5.17 1.82 7.06
C HIS A 121 -6.09 1.97 8.27
N SER A 122 -5.58 2.46 9.37
CA SER A 122 -6.34 2.79 10.57
C SER A 122 -5.97 4.19 11.06
N PRO A 123 -6.95 5.14 11.08
CA PRO A 123 -8.34 5.03 10.64
C PRO A 123 -8.47 4.87 9.12
N SER A 124 -9.73 4.89 8.59
CA SER A 124 -9.95 4.87 7.13
C SER A 124 -9.32 6.09 6.47
N GLU A 125 -8.84 5.95 5.25
CA GLU A 125 -8.33 7.06 4.45
C GLU A 125 -9.45 7.84 3.77
N HIS A 126 -10.42 7.13 3.14
CA HIS A 126 -11.62 7.78 2.61
C HIS A 126 -12.61 8.12 3.73
N THR A 127 -13.33 9.21 3.52
CA THR A 127 -14.45 9.61 4.36
C THR A 127 -15.74 9.61 3.55
N PHE A 128 -16.90 9.43 4.20
CA PHE A 128 -18.22 9.53 3.57
C PHE A 128 -18.99 10.69 4.20
N ASN A 129 -19.20 11.77 3.43
CA ASN A 129 -19.80 13.02 3.89
C ASN A 129 -19.12 13.51 5.21
N GLY A 130 -17.81 13.58 5.21
CA GLY A 130 -16.98 13.98 6.34
C GLY A 130 -16.81 12.93 7.44
N THR A 131 -17.52 11.81 7.37
CA THR A 131 -17.39 10.75 8.39
C THR A 131 -16.20 9.85 8.08
N ARG A 132 -15.24 9.79 9.01
CA ARG A 132 -14.11 8.87 8.98
C ARG A 132 -14.46 7.59 9.74
N TYR A 133 -14.05 6.45 9.20
CA TYR A 133 -14.31 5.13 9.78
C TYR A 133 -13.08 4.57 10.51
N ASP A 134 -13.22 3.42 11.17
CA ASP A 134 -12.19 2.89 12.06
C ASP A 134 -11.06 2.16 11.35
N LEU A 135 -11.35 1.64 10.13
CA LEU A 135 -10.38 0.90 9.33
C LEU A 135 -10.78 0.97 7.84
N GLU A 136 -9.79 0.87 6.97
CA GLU A 136 -9.99 0.68 5.53
C GLU A 136 -8.99 -0.36 5.01
N ILE A 137 -9.45 -1.26 4.14
CA ILE A 137 -8.58 -2.14 3.36
C ILE A 137 -8.53 -1.63 1.92
N HIS A 138 -7.33 -1.62 1.35
CA HIS A 138 -7.08 -1.39 -0.07
C HIS A 138 -6.68 -2.70 -0.72
N VAL A 139 -7.38 -3.09 -1.78
CA VAL A 139 -7.07 -4.26 -2.59
C VAL A 139 -6.52 -3.78 -3.93
N VAL A 140 -5.23 -3.93 -4.11
CA VAL A 140 -4.45 -3.30 -5.19
C VAL A 140 -4.29 -4.24 -6.37
N HIS A 141 -4.56 -3.71 -7.56
CA HIS A 141 -4.45 -4.45 -8.81
C HIS A 141 -3.65 -3.63 -9.82
N GLN A 142 -2.97 -4.34 -10.72
CA GLN A 142 -2.16 -3.70 -11.75
C GLN A 142 -2.41 -4.35 -13.12
N SER A 143 -2.60 -3.51 -14.14
CA SER A 143 -2.70 -3.96 -15.53
C SER A 143 -1.33 -4.29 -16.12
N SER A 144 -1.32 -4.99 -17.26
CA SER A 144 -0.09 -5.27 -18.02
C SER A 144 0.62 -4.01 -18.53
N SER A 145 -0.10 -2.89 -18.62
CA SER A 145 0.46 -1.56 -18.99
C SER A 145 0.90 -0.73 -17.77
N GLY A 146 0.95 -1.31 -16.57
CA GLY A 146 1.40 -0.64 -15.34
C GLY A 146 0.35 0.26 -14.68
N LYS A 147 -0.89 0.34 -15.19
CA LYS A 147 -1.96 1.14 -14.56
C LYS A 147 -2.48 0.44 -13.30
N PHE A 148 -2.81 1.23 -12.29
CA PHE A 148 -3.38 0.72 -11.04
C PHE A 148 -4.90 0.85 -10.98
N ALA A 149 -5.54 -0.12 -10.33
CA ALA A 149 -6.92 -0.08 -9.91
C ALA A 149 -7.01 -0.60 -8.47
N VAL A 150 -7.65 0.15 -7.60
CA VAL A 150 -7.76 -0.18 -6.17
C VAL A 150 -9.22 -0.32 -5.77
N VAL A 151 -9.54 -1.36 -5.00
CA VAL A 151 -10.83 -1.51 -4.36
C VAL A 151 -10.67 -1.21 -2.88
N GLY A 152 -11.35 -0.15 -2.40
CA GLY A 152 -11.38 0.23 -0.98
C GLY A 152 -12.64 -0.29 -0.30
N ILE A 153 -12.49 -0.79 0.92
CA ILE A 153 -13.60 -1.24 1.78
C ILE A 153 -13.38 -0.62 3.15
N VAL A 154 -14.36 0.15 3.63
CA VAL A 154 -14.31 0.80 4.94
C VAL A 154 -15.01 -0.02 6.01
N TYR A 155 -14.54 0.08 7.24
CA TYR A 155 -15.05 -0.67 8.39
C TYR A 155 -15.34 0.25 9.56
N LYS A 156 -16.39 -0.08 10.31
CA LYS A 156 -16.68 0.48 11.63
C LYS A 156 -16.53 -0.59 12.71
N PHE A 157 -16.30 -0.17 13.95
CA PHE A 157 -16.27 -1.11 15.07
C PHE A 157 -17.56 -1.92 15.18
N GLY A 158 -17.40 -3.22 15.45
CA GLY A 158 -18.50 -4.15 15.54
C GLY A 158 -18.02 -5.60 15.64
N ARG A 159 -18.73 -6.50 14.94
CA ARG A 159 -18.31 -7.91 14.86
C ARG A 159 -16.97 -8.06 14.18
N PRO A 160 -16.13 -9.04 14.61
CA PRO A 160 -14.85 -9.29 13.96
C PRO A 160 -14.98 -9.55 12.47
N ASP A 161 -14.01 -9.04 11.69
CA ASP A 161 -13.88 -9.38 10.27
C ASP A 161 -13.27 -10.78 10.15
N PRO A 162 -13.88 -11.69 9.35
CA PRO A 162 -13.41 -13.08 9.24
C PRO A 162 -12.02 -13.20 8.59
N PHE A 163 -11.69 -12.35 7.62
CA PHE A 163 -10.40 -12.39 6.95
C PHE A 163 -9.28 -11.99 7.92
N LEU A 164 -9.44 -10.87 8.63
CA LEU A 164 -8.50 -10.47 9.68
C LEU A 164 -8.43 -11.47 10.83
N ALA A 165 -9.53 -12.17 11.14
CA ALA A 165 -9.50 -13.20 12.20
C ALA A 165 -8.56 -14.37 11.85
N ARG A 166 -8.45 -14.73 10.55
CA ARG A 166 -7.49 -15.76 10.09
C ARG A 166 -6.04 -15.30 10.18
N LEU A 167 -5.79 -14.02 10.02
CA LEU A 167 -4.44 -13.44 10.01
C LEU A 167 -3.98 -12.95 11.39
N TYR A 168 -4.89 -12.92 12.38
CA TYR A 168 -4.70 -12.25 13.66
C TYR A 168 -3.41 -12.66 14.39
N ASN A 169 -3.13 -13.96 14.46
CA ASN A 169 -1.94 -14.45 15.14
C ASN A 169 -0.64 -14.11 14.38
N GLN A 170 -0.68 -14.11 13.07
CA GLN A 170 0.46 -13.74 12.23
C GLN A 170 0.74 -12.24 12.36
N ILE A 171 -0.30 -11.40 12.32
CA ILE A 171 -0.19 -9.94 12.46
C ILE A 171 0.42 -9.58 13.83
N ARG A 172 -0.03 -10.21 14.91
CA ARG A 172 0.50 -9.92 16.27
C ARG A 172 1.95 -10.30 16.48
N ASN A 173 2.51 -11.14 15.64
CA ASN A 173 3.84 -11.71 15.84
C ASN A 173 4.82 -11.36 14.73
N ILE A 174 4.43 -10.54 13.76
CA ILE A 174 5.32 -10.09 12.68
C ILE A 174 6.05 -8.82 13.13
N GLY A 175 7.37 -8.80 13.00
CA GLY A 175 8.18 -7.60 13.23
C GLY A 175 8.22 -6.70 12.00
N SER A 176 8.61 -5.44 12.21
CA SER A 176 8.86 -4.48 11.12
C SER A 176 9.94 -5.02 10.17
N GLY A 177 9.73 -4.86 8.87
CA GLY A 177 10.60 -5.38 7.82
C GLY A 177 10.53 -6.90 7.62
N GLU A 178 9.65 -7.62 8.32
CA GLU A 178 9.51 -9.06 8.18
C GLU A 178 8.47 -9.47 7.14
N GLU A 179 8.70 -10.66 6.54
CA GLU A 179 7.72 -11.39 5.74
C GLU A 179 7.39 -12.74 6.39
N ARG A 180 6.12 -13.17 6.30
CA ARG A 180 5.67 -14.48 6.79
C ARG A 180 4.85 -15.21 5.74
N ASN A 181 5.22 -16.45 5.47
CA ASN A 181 4.46 -17.29 4.55
C ASN A 181 3.09 -17.64 5.15
N LEU A 182 2.02 -17.32 4.42
CA LEU A 182 0.64 -17.62 4.80
C LEU A 182 0.11 -18.91 4.15
N GLY A 183 0.89 -19.54 3.24
CA GLY A 183 0.40 -20.62 2.40
C GLY A 183 -0.57 -20.11 1.33
N ILE A 184 -1.62 -20.88 1.09
CA ILE A 184 -2.64 -20.52 0.09
C ILE A 184 -3.72 -19.65 0.74
N ILE A 185 -3.88 -18.44 0.21
CA ILE A 185 -4.92 -17.47 0.61
C ILE A 185 -5.87 -17.27 -0.56
N ASN A 186 -7.17 -17.38 -0.28
CA ASN A 186 -8.21 -17.07 -1.26
C ASN A 186 -8.60 -15.58 -1.11
N PRO A 187 -8.41 -14.73 -2.14
CA PRO A 187 -8.80 -13.33 -2.07
C PRO A 187 -10.31 -13.11 -1.86
N GLU A 188 -11.17 -14.06 -2.26
CA GLU A 188 -12.61 -13.97 -2.00
C GLU A 188 -12.96 -13.98 -0.50
N ASP A 189 -12.04 -14.44 0.38
CA ASP A 189 -12.21 -14.40 1.84
C ASP A 189 -12.26 -12.95 2.38
N ILE A 190 -11.84 -11.94 1.61
CA ILE A 190 -12.02 -10.51 1.92
C ILE A 190 -13.51 -10.14 1.97
N MET A 191 -14.38 -10.91 1.30
CA MET A 191 -15.84 -10.74 1.29
C MET A 191 -16.28 -9.38 0.74
N PHE A 192 -16.28 -9.24 -0.57
CA PHE A 192 -16.77 -8.05 -1.29
C PHE A 192 -18.32 -8.07 -1.38
N ASP A 193 -18.98 -7.95 -0.27
CA ASP A 193 -20.43 -8.18 -0.13
C ASP A 193 -21.31 -6.95 -0.44
N SER A 194 -20.80 -6.02 -1.26
CA SER A 194 -21.56 -4.90 -1.83
C SER A 194 -21.54 -4.95 -3.35
N LYS A 195 -22.71 -4.78 -3.96
CA LYS A 195 -22.81 -4.51 -5.40
C LYS A 195 -22.71 -3.03 -5.71
N GLU A 196 -23.10 -2.15 -4.76
CA GLU A 196 -23.00 -0.70 -4.90
C GLU A 196 -21.59 -0.23 -4.57
N TYR A 197 -21.05 0.70 -5.39
CA TYR A 197 -19.74 1.26 -5.18
C TYR A 197 -19.62 2.68 -5.75
N TYR A 198 -18.67 3.43 -5.24
CA TYR A 198 -18.24 4.70 -5.79
C TYR A 198 -17.03 4.50 -6.69
N ARG A 199 -16.96 5.23 -7.79
CA ARG A 199 -15.86 5.20 -8.76
C ARG A 199 -15.32 6.60 -9.00
N TYR A 200 -14.00 6.77 -8.90
CA TYR A 200 -13.34 8.02 -9.28
C TYR A 200 -11.90 7.76 -9.77
N LYS A 201 -11.27 8.78 -10.37
CA LYS A 201 -9.85 8.78 -10.71
C LYS A 201 -9.06 9.50 -9.64
N GLY A 202 -8.02 8.87 -9.12
CA GLY A 202 -7.20 9.38 -8.03
C GLY A 202 -5.74 8.99 -8.16
N SER A 203 -5.07 8.84 -7.03
CA SER A 203 -3.66 8.49 -6.90
C SER A 203 -3.43 7.31 -5.97
N LEU A 204 -2.19 6.85 -5.87
CA LEU A 204 -1.71 6.12 -4.69
C LEU A 204 -1.77 7.07 -3.48
N THR A 205 -1.97 6.54 -2.29
CA THR A 205 -2.11 7.31 -1.04
C THR A 205 -0.82 7.43 -0.25
N THR A 206 0.25 6.81 -0.73
CA THR A 206 1.61 6.94 -0.20
C THR A 206 2.56 7.47 -1.27
N PRO A 207 3.71 8.05 -0.92
CA PRO A 207 4.72 8.41 -1.88
C PRO A 207 5.06 7.27 -2.85
N PRO A 208 5.22 7.56 -4.15
CA PRO A 208 5.31 8.86 -4.81
C PRO A 208 3.95 9.47 -5.22
N CYS A 209 2.81 9.03 -4.69
CA CYS A 209 1.45 9.54 -4.93
C CYS A 209 1.05 9.56 -6.42
N SER A 210 1.49 8.55 -7.17
CA SER A 210 1.27 8.43 -8.61
C SER A 210 -0.21 8.50 -8.96
N GLU A 211 -0.56 9.38 -9.88
CA GLU A 211 -1.94 9.62 -10.30
C GLU A 211 -2.44 8.63 -11.36
N ASN A 212 -3.69 8.80 -11.80
CA ASN A 212 -4.41 7.93 -12.74
C ASN A 212 -4.81 6.55 -12.18
N VAL A 213 -4.82 6.39 -10.89
CA VAL A 213 -5.37 5.20 -10.22
C VAL A 213 -6.90 5.18 -10.36
N THR A 214 -7.46 4.03 -10.74
CA THR A 214 -8.91 3.83 -10.77
C THR A 214 -9.38 3.32 -9.42
N TRP A 215 -10.05 4.17 -8.66
CA TRP A 215 -10.63 3.82 -7.36
C TRP A 215 -12.04 3.28 -7.47
N THR A 216 -12.29 2.22 -6.73
CA THR A 216 -13.62 1.62 -6.51
C THR A 216 -13.83 1.47 -5.01
N ILE A 217 -14.63 2.34 -4.39
CA ILE A 217 -14.91 2.26 -2.95
C ILE A 217 -16.26 1.59 -2.74
N LEU A 218 -16.29 0.45 -2.05
CA LEU A 218 -17.55 -0.24 -1.79
C LEU A 218 -18.41 0.62 -0.85
N LYS A 219 -19.69 0.76 -1.21
CA LYS A 219 -20.63 1.62 -0.46
C LYS A 219 -21.01 1.04 0.90
N LYS A 220 -21.02 -0.29 1.01
CA LYS A 220 -21.35 -0.97 2.26
C LYS A 220 -20.19 -0.90 3.23
N VAL A 221 -20.43 -0.29 4.39
CA VAL A 221 -19.50 -0.28 5.51
C VAL A 221 -19.54 -1.65 6.19
N LYS A 222 -18.40 -2.33 6.29
CA LYS A 222 -18.22 -3.60 7.02
C LYS A 222 -18.02 -3.37 8.51
N THR A 223 -17.78 -4.45 9.25
CA THR A 223 -17.43 -4.36 10.67
C THR A 223 -16.12 -5.06 10.96
N VAL A 224 -15.41 -4.52 11.95
CA VAL A 224 -14.15 -5.04 12.47
C VAL A 224 -14.14 -4.91 13.99
N SER A 225 -13.49 -5.83 14.72
CA SER A 225 -13.39 -5.69 16.18
C SER A 225 -12.25 -4.74 16.57
N THR A 226 -12.39 -4.11 17.73
CA THR A 226 -11.35 -3.26 18.32
C THR A 226 -10.03 -4.00 18.51
N ILE A 227 -10.09 -5.30 18.84
CA ILE A 227 -8.89 -6.14 19.03
C ILE A 227 -8.14 -6.34 17.70
N GLN A 228 -8.86 -6.51 16.57
CA GLN A 228 -8.22 -6.66 15.27
C GLN A 228 -7.55 -5.36 14.82
N VAL A 229 -8.22 -4.21 14.99
CA VAL A 229 -7.62 -2.90 14.68
C VAL A 229 -6.40 -2.63 15.56
N LYS A 230 -6.52 -2.95 16.87
CA LYS A 230 -5.40 -2.81 17.80
C LYS A 230 -4.19 -3.64 17.35
N ALA A 231 -4.40 -4.90 16.93
CA ALA A 231 -3.32 -5.75 16.47
C ALA A 231 -2.61 -5.20 15.23
N LEU A 232 -3.35 -4.64 14.27
CA LEU A 232 -2.77 -3.97 13.10
C LEU A 232 -1.91 -2.77 13.51
N ARG A 233 -2.43 -1.91 14.39
CA ARG A 233 -1.72 -0.70 14.86
C ARG A 233 -0.47 -1.03 15.66
N GLU A 234 -0.54 -1.99 16.58
CA GLU A 234 0.58 -2.37 17.43
C GLU A 234 1.70 -3.14 16.69
N ALA A 235 1.45 -3.61 15.47
CA ALA A 235 2.45 -4.25 14.63
C ALA A 235 3.31 -3.25 13.84
N LEU A 236 2.86 -1.99 13.69
CA LEU A 236 3.56 -0.96 12.95
C LEU A 236 4.63 -0.28 13.80
N ASP A 237 5.55 0.41 13.15
CA ASP A 237 6.56 1.20 13.83
C ASP A 237 5.94 2.37 14.59
N GLU A 238 6.62 2.80 15.64
CA GLU A 238 6.18 3.92 16.48
C GLU A 238 5.91 5.16 15.63
N GLY A 239 4.69 5.71 15.79
CA GLY A 239 4.22 6.87 15.04
C GLY A 239 3.48 6.55 13.74
N ASN A 240 3.46 5.30 13.30
CA ASN A 240 2.69 4.84 12.14
C ASN A 240 1.38 4.11 12.51
N GLU A 241 1.03 4.05 13.80
CA GLU A 241 -0.20 3.40 14.28
C GLU A 241 -1.48 4.06 13.72
N SER A 242 -1.35 5.31 13.26
CA SER A 242 -2.38 6.05 12.54
C SER A 242 -1.90 6.34 11.12
N ASN A 243 -1.92 5.32 10.27
CA ASN A 243 -1.35 5.33 8.93
C ASN A 243 -2.34 5.77 7.83
N ALA A 244 -3.11 6.81 8.09
CA ALA A 244 -4.07 7.33 7.13
C ALA A 244 -3.65 8.72 6.64
N ARG A 245 -3.43 8.86 5.34
CA ARG A 245 -3.22 10.17 4.71
C ARG A 245 -4.47 11.03 4.88
N PRO A 246 -4.35 12.34 5.16
CA PRO A 246 -5.48 13.28 5.11
C PRO A 246 -6.19 13.27 3.76
N THR A 247 -7.50 13.52 3.78
CA THR A 247 -8.29 13.65 2.54
C THR A 247 -7.81 14.82 1.70
N GLN A 248 -7.78 14.61 0.40
CA GLN A 248 -7.33 15.55 -0.62
C GLN A 248 -8.52 16.18 -1.34
N ASP A 249 -8.35 17.38 -1.85
CA ASP A 249 -9.38 18.06 -2.63
C ASP A 249 -9.76 17.26 -3.87
N THR A 250 -11.05 17.22 -4.16
CA THR A 250 -11.55 16.56 -5.38
C THR A 250 -11.16 17.31 -6.65
N ASN A 251 -10.88 18.63 -6.55
CA ASN A 251 -10.56 19.49 -7.69
C ASN A 251 -11.58 19.37 -8.85
N GLY A 252 -12.86 19.21 -8.49
CA GLY A 252 -13.94 19.07 -9.47
C GLY A 252 -14.04 17.68 -10.11
N ARG A 253 -13.27 16.69 -9.65
CA ARG A 253 -13.39 15.31 -10.17
C ARG A 253 -14.78 14.75 -9.89
N LEU A 254 -15.29 14.04 -10.88
CA LEU A 254 -16.55 13.34 -10.77
C LEU A 254 -16.41 12.08 -9.91
N VAL A 255 -17.23 11.97 -8.87
CA VAL A 255 -17.42 10.74 -8.11
C VAL A 255 -18.72 10.09 -8.59
N GLN A 256 -18.61 8.94 -9.24
CA GLN A 256 -19.73 8.21 -9.79
C GLN A 256 -20.21 7.13 -8.82
N LEU A 257 -21.52 6.94 -8.70
CA LEU A 257 -22.13 5.85 -7.94
C LEU A 257 -22.68 4.81 -8.90
N TYR A 258 -22.24 3.57 -8.77
CA TYR A 258 -22.92 2.41 -9.32
C TYR A 258 -23.99 1.93 -8.33
N CYS A 259 -25.23 1.91 -8.82
CA CYS A 259 -26.37 1.35 -8.09
C CYS A 259 -27.10 0.40 -9.06
N PRO A 260 -27.05 -0.92 -8.81
CA PRO A 260 -27.76 -1.87 -9.69
C PRO A 260 -29.24 -1.55 -9.70
N ARG A 261 -29.86 -1.57 -10.88
CA ARG A 261 -31.32 -1.43 -10.99
C ARG A 261 -31.95 -2.56 -10.16
N ARG A 262 -32.80 -2.21 -9.22
CA ARG A 262 -33.71 -3.20 -8.63
C ARG A 262 -34.57 -3.69 -9.77
N ASN A 263 -34.47 -4.96 -10.14
CA ASN A 263 -35.45 -5.56 -11.02
C ASN A 263 -36.79 -5.41 -10.30
N GLY A 264 -37.63 -4.50 -10.81
CA GLY A 264 -38.97 -4.34 -10.33
C GLY A 264 -39.65 -5.68 -10.53
N GLY A 265 -39.97 -6.39 -9.44
CA GLY A 265 -40.86 -7.50 -9.48
C GLY A 265 -42.18 -6.94 -10.01
N SER A 266 -42.53 -7.31 -11.22
CA SER A 266 -43.90 -7.15 -11.70
C SER A 266 -44.80 -8.00 -10.76
N THR A 267 -45.54 -7.32 -9.95
CA THR A 267 -46.72 -7.90 -9.26
C THR A 267 -47.77 -8.25 -10.28
#